data_450738990715164e12421128e3c45138
#
_entry.id   450738990715164e12421128e3c45138
#
_cell.length_a   1.000
_cell.length_b   1.000
_cell.length_c   1.000
_cell.angle_alpha   90.00
_cell.angle_beta   90.00
_cell.angle_gamma   90.00
#
_symmetry.space_group_name_H-M   'P 1'
#
loop_
_entity.id
_entity.type
_entity.pdbx_description
1 polymer ?
#
loop_
_entity_poly.entity_id
_entity_poly.type
_entity_poly.pdbx_seq_one_letter_code
_entity_poly.pdbx_strand_id
1 'polypeptide(L)'
;MSTTALLTSNVPVPKTVETFDRHYANRIMLLLAGIVLVVLYIEGMLTPSLPTIQSDFGVDAGQVTLIISAYAAAGVALSPVIGKLGDIYGKRKIMIAVMFTYAAAVSVTGFSPTFAFMVGARTIQGIGLTIMPLGMSLMREEFPKEMVPRAQGILSAMFGIGFAISLPLGSWVSQDYGWRTTYHTAVPFVVVMAILVFLLVKESPYRRPETRVDYLGALFLGLGLAGIVAALSQGEAWGWASPLTLGFATLGAVMFIPFVLVERGLTVKKREPIVDVHLLAERNVTVTNVVLTVAGLGMYLALFSLIYQFEFPLASGGYNASCTTLQHCDFGILTAGIDILPLALGMTAVALVTSVVVSRVGVKPLAFTGGLVTALGFTLEAFATTLTTALVIEVVIGAGMGLLNASIINLLVLTVDPKDMGQATAMNNVFRNVGGSVGAPIAGSLLATYLLTSGPLAGYFPAHMAFQYAFFIAAAITVAGTVTVLFAQEVLGARRHAKFAHLPTLARRARRGAATPAPADPTPTVPLTE
;
A
#
# COMPACT_ATOMS: atom_id res chain seq x y z
N MET A 1 48.01 -6.56 49.60
CA MET A 1 46.97 -7.60 49.45
C MET A 1 45.71 -6.93 49.01
N SER A 2 45.44 -6.95 47.73
CA SER A 2 44.20 -6.42 47.18
C SER A 2 43.85 -7.31 45.99
N THR A 3 42.80 -8.09 46.15
CA THR A 3 42.32 -9.07 45.17
C THR A 3 41.23 -8.46 44.37
N THR A 4 41.53 -8.10 43.13
CA THR A 4 40.54 -7.64 42.17
C THR A 4 39.84 -8.89 41.56
N ALA A 5 38.62 -9.20 42.04
CA ALA A 5 37.77 -10.22 41.46
C ALA A 5 37.11 -9.66 40.22
N LEU A 6 37.54 -10.06 39.04
CA LEU A 6 36.87 -9.89 37.79
C LEU A 6 35.64 -10.80 37.75
N LEU A 7 34.47 -10.19 37.88
CA LEU A 7 33.17 -10.83 37.58
C LEU A 7 33.08 -11.01 36.07
N THR A 8 33.49 -12.17 35.57
CA THR A 8 33.11 -12.64 34.23
C THR A 8 31.68 -13.11 34.29
N SER A 9 30.75 -12.26 33.88
CA SER A 9 29.38 -12.67 33.61
C SER A 9 29.38 -13.59 32.40
N ASN A 10 29.32 -14.88 32.62
CA ASN A 10 28.97 -15.89 31.63
C ASN A 10 27.53 -15.69 31.21
N VAL A 11 27.26 -14.72 30.32
CA VAL A 11 26.06 -14.72 29.51
C VAL A 11 26.28 -15.80 28.45
N PRO A 12 25.48 -16.86 28.42
CA PRO A 12 25.60 -17.85 27.35
C PRO A 12 25.27 -17.16 26.03
N VAL A 13 26.29 -16.91 25.21
CA VAL A 13 26.11 -16.57 23.82
C VAL A 13 25.40 -17.78 23.18
N PRO A 14 24.22 -17.61 22.60
CA PRO A 14 23.55 -18.73 21.93
C PRO A 14 24.46 -19.21 20.82
N LYS A 15 25.10 -20.35 21.04
CA LYS A 15 25.79 -21.12 19.99
C LYS A 15 24.71 -21.76 19.14
N THR A 16 24.31 -21.10 18.09
CA THR A 16 24.02 -21.73 16.78
C THR A 16 23.94 -20.59 15.79
N VAL A 17 24.99 -20.41 15.00
CA VAL A 17 24.86 -19.86 13.66
C VAL A 17 23.98 -20.88 12.95
N GLU A 18 22.66 -20.72 13.01
CA GLU A 18 21.76 -21.48 12.18
C GLU A 18 22.20 -21.21 10.74
N THR A 19 22.70 -22.24 10.12
CA THR A 19 23.00 -22.22 8.68
C THR A 19 21.65 -22.03 7.99
N PHE A 20 21.30 -20.78 7.68
CA PHE A 20 20.08 -20.47 6.96
C PHE A 20 20.04 -21.29 5.67
N ASP A 21 19.04 -22.13 5.55
CA ASP A 21 18.83 -22.92 4.35
C ASP A 21 18.33 -22.00 3.22
N ARG A 22 19.23 -21.67 2.28
CA ARG A 22 18.90 -20.82 1.12
C ARG A 22 17.82 -21.45 0.24
N HIS A 23 17.73 -22.78 0.18
CA HIS A 23 16.68 -23.47 -0.57
C HIS A 23 15.32 -23.28 0.09
N TYR A 24 15.27 -23.39 1.41
CA TYR A 24 14.06 -23.07 2.18
C TYR A 24 13.63 -21.62 1.97
N ALA A 25 14.53 -20.65 2.15
CA ALA A 25 14.24 -19.23 1.97
C ALA A 25 13.73 -18.92 0.55
N ASN A 26 14.30 -19.52 -0.51
CA ASN A 26 13.81 -19.33 -1.88
C ASN A 26 12.39 -19.92 -2.07
N ARG A 27 12.09 -21.10 -1.49
CA ARG A 27 10.74 -21.70 -1.57
C ARG A 27 9.70 -20.83 -0.86
N ILE A 28 10.02 -20.34 0.34
CA ILE A 28 9.11 -19.46 1.09
C ILE A 28 8.95 -18.12 0.39
N MET A 29 9.99 -17.56 -0.22
CA MET A 29 9.90 -16.34 -1.01
C MET A 29 8.92 -16.49 -2.20
N LEU A 30 8.99 -17.59 -2.93
CA LEU A 30 8.06 -17.89 -4.04
C LEU A 30 6.64 -18.11 -3.54
N LEU A 31 6.47 -18.80 -2.41
CA LEU A 31 5.16 -19.00 -1.78
C LEU A 31 4.55 -17.66 -1.37
N LEU A 32 5.29 -16.79 -0.69
CA LEU A 32 4.81 -15.47 -0.29
C LEU A 32 4.49 -14.58 -1.50
N ALA A 33 5.29 -14.65 -2.56
CA ALA A 33 5.00 -13.96 -3.82
C ALA A 33 3.69 -14.46 -4.44
N GLY A 34 3.45 -15.78 -4.46
CA GLY A 34 2.21 -16.38 -4.93
C GLY A 34 0.99 -15.96 -4.08
N ILE A 35 1.15 -15.88 -2.76
CA ILE A 35 0.09 -15.41 -1.86
C ILE A 35 -0.27 -13.95 -2.14
N VAL A 36 0.73 -13.06 -2.28
CA VAL A 36 0.52 -11.66 -2.62
C VAL A 36 -0.19 -11.54 -3.97
N LEU A 37 0.23 -12.32 -4.97
CA LEU A 37 -0.40 -12.35 -6.28
C LEU A 37 -1.87 -12.76 -6.20
N VAL A 38 -2.21 -13.80 -5.42
CA VAL A 38 -3.60 -14.27 -5.25
C VAL A 38 -4.45 -13.20 -4.53
N VAL A 39 -3.92 -12.55 -3.49
CA VAL A 39 -4.62 -11.46 -2.79
C VAL A 39 -4.90 -10.29 -3.74
N LEU A 40 -3.90 -9.88 -4.52
CA LEU A 40 -4.04 -8.79 -5.50
C LEU A 40 -4.96 -9.17 -6.68
N TYR A 41 -4.94 -10.45 -7.09
CA TYR A 41 -5.91 -10.96 -8.05
C TYR A 41 -7.34 -10.76 -7.54
N ILE A 42 -7.63 -11.15 -6.31
CA ILE A 42 -8.97 -11.02 -5.70
C ILE A 42 -9.35 -9.55 -5.48
N GLU A 43 -8.39 -8.69 -5.20
CA GLU A 43 -8.63 -7.24 -5.06
C GLU A 43 -9.00 -6.60 -6.39
N GLY A 44 -8.27 -6.91 -7.47
CA GLY A 44 -8.44 -6.30 -8.78
C GLY A 44 -9.51 -6.92 -9.65
N MET A 45 -9.80 -8.24 -9.52
CA MET A 45 -10.67 -8.99 -10.42
C MET A 45 -12.11 -8.46 -10.50
N LEU A 46 -12.58 -7.80 -9.45
CA LEU A 46 -13.95 -7.30 -9.36
C LEU A 46 -14.11 -5.90 -9.95
N THR A 47 -13.03 -5.15 -10.02
CA THR A 47 -13.10 -3.72 -10.32
C THR A 47 -13.79 -3.42 -11.67
N PRO A 48 -13.52 -4.16 -12.77
CA PRO A 48 -14.24 -3.97 -14.02
C PRO A 48 -15.71 -4.41 -13.98
N SER A 49 -16.14 -5.14 -12.96
CA SER A 49 -17.53 -5.60 -12.84
C SER A 49 -18.41 -4.66 -12.00
N LEU A 50 -17.87 -3.57 -11.49
CA LEU A 50 -18.60 -2.65 -10.61
C LEU A 50 -19.85 -2.04 -11.25
N PRO A 51 -19.84 -1.57 -12.52
CA PRO A 51 -21.05 -1.08 -13.17
C PRO A 51 -22.13 -2.16 -13.32
N THR A 52 -21.74 -3.41 -13.61
CA THR A 52 -22.67 -4.54 -13.67
C THR A 52 -23.27 -4.86 -12.29
N ILE A 53 -22.46 -4.86 -11.24
CA ILE A 53 -22.91 -5.06 -9.85
C ILE A 53 -23.84 -3.92 -9.40
N GLN A 54 -23.51 -2.69 -9.79
CA GLN A 54 -24.37 -1.52 -9.57
C GLN A 54 -25.77 -1.74 -10.17
N SER A 55 -25.83 -2.20 -11.42
CA SER A 55 -27.07 -2.51 -12.12
C SER A 55 -27.83 -3.66 -11.47
N ASP A 56 -27.14 -4.77 -11.12
CA ASP A 56 -27.74 -5.97 -10.52
C ASP A 56 -28.41 -5.69 -9.16
N PHE A 57 -27.84 -4.81 -8.36
CA PHE A 57 -28.39 -4.45 -7.05
C PHE A 57 -29.25 -3.19 -7.07
N GLY A 58 -29.33 -2.46 -8.18
CA GLY A 58 -30.08 -1.22 -8.31
C GLY A 58 -29.56 -0.10 -7.39
N VAL A 59 -28.25 -0.02 -7.22
CA VAL A 59 -27.57 1.01 -6.40
C VAL A 59 -26.93 2.06 -7.30
N ASP A 60 -26.61 3.23 -6.75
CA ASP A 60 -25.89 4.28 -7.48
C ASP A 60 -24.36 4.09 -7.46
N ALA A 61 -23.65 4.88 -8.28
CA ALA A 61 -22.19 4.81 -8.39
C ALA A 61 -21.48 5.17 -7.08
N GLY A 62 -22.07 6.02 -6.24
CA GLY A 62 -21.56 6.32 -4.89
C GLY A 62 -21.65 5.10 -3.98
N GLN A 63 -22.83 4.50 -3.93
CA GLN A 63 -23.09 3.32 -3.09
C GLN A 63 -22.19 2.15 -3.43
N VAL A 64 -22.00 1.83 -4.71
CA VAL A 64 -21.20 0.67 -5.14
C VAL A 64 -19.73 0.78 -4.68
N THR A 65 -19.22 2.00 -4.45
CA THR A 65 -17.86 2.19 -3.91
C THR A 65 -17.66 1.61 -2.52
N LEU A 66 -18.75 1.38 -1.75
CA LEU A 66 -18.67 0.70 -0.45
C LEU A 66 -18.04 -0.69 -0.56
N ILE A 67 -18.18 -1.36 -1.70
CA ILE A 67 -17.57 -2.67 -1.96
C ILE A 67 -16.03 -2.60 -1.86
N ILE A 68 -15.43 -1.53 -2.38
CA ILE A 68 -13.98 -1.30 -2.34
C ILE A 68 -13.57 -0.68 -1.00
N SER A 69 -14.30 0.35 -0.58
CA SER A 69 -13.90 1.19 0.55
C SER A 69 -14.07 0.51 1.90
N ALA A 70 -15.14 -0.28 2.08
CA ALA A 70 -15.34 -1.05 3.30
C ALA A 70 -14.26 -2.14 3.48
N TYR A 71 -13.87 -2.80 2.39
CA TYR A 71 -12.75 -3.72 2.35
C TYR A 71 -11.44 -3.04 2.78
N ALA A 72 -11.12 -1.88 2.17
CA ALA A 72 -9.90 -1.14 2.46
C ALA A 72 -9.88 -0.60 3.91
N ALA A 73 -10.98 0.00 4.38
CA ALA A 73 -11.11 0.55 5.73
C ALA A 73 -10.97 -0.55 6.80
N ALA A 74 -11.62 -1.70 6.61
CA ALA A 74 -11.49 -2.84 7.51
C ALA A 74 -10.05 -3.37 7.53
N GLY A 75 -9.40 -3.49 6.39
CA GLY A 75 -8.01 -3.92 6.29
C GLY A 75 -7.05 -3.00 7.02
N VAL A 76 -7.27 -1.68 6.92
CA VAL A 76 -6.49 -0.67 7.67
C VAL A 76 -6.62 -0.89 9.18
N ALA A 77 -7.83 -1.04 9.69
CA ALA A 77 -8.09 -1.22 11.11
C ALA A 77 -7.57 -2.58 11.64
N LEU A 78 -7.68 -3.64 10.83
CA LEU A 78 -7.28 -5.00 11.23
C LEU A 78 -5.78 -5.26 11.10
N SER A 79 -5.07 -4.58 10.18
CA SER A 79 -3.65 -4.86 9.92
C SER A 79 -2.77 -4.83 11.18
N PRO A 80 -2.81 -3.80 12.03
CA PRO A 80 -1.97 -3.76 13.22
C PRO A 80 -2.41 -4.78 14.27
N VAL A 81 -3.72 -5.04 14.39
CA VAL A 81 -4.26 -6.07 15.30
C VAL A 81 -3.74 -7.45 14.93
N ILE A 82 -3.87 -7.83 13.66
CA ILE A 82 -3.44 -9.13 13.15
C ILE A 82 -1.92 -9.28 13.21
N GLY A 83 -1.17 -8.22 12.92
CA GLY A 83 0.28 -8.20 13.08
C GLY A 83 0.71 -8.54 14.50
N LYS A 84 0.09 -7.92 15.51
CA LYS A 84 0.35 -8.19 16.94
C LYS A 84 -0.10 -9.57 17.36
N LEU A 85 -1.23 -10.05 16.89
CA LEU A 85 -1.65 -11.43 17.14
C LEU A 85 -0.64 -12.43 16.58
N GLY A 86 -0.04 -12.13 15.42
CA GLY A 86 1.07 -12.91 14.87
C GLY A 86 2.30 -12.94 15.77
N ASP A 87 2.67 -11.81 16.36
CA ASP A 87 3.80 -11.72 17.31
C ASP A 87 3.53 -12.49 18.62
N ILE A 88 2.29 -12.52 19.11
CA ILE A 88 1.89 -13.20 20.35
C ILE A 88 1.73 -14.72 20.14
N TYR A 89 0.93 -15.12 19.17
CA TYR A 89 0.50 -16.52 18.99
C TYR A 89 1.30 -17.30 17.97
N GLY A 90 2.12 -16.60 17.17
CA GLY A 90 2.92 -17.18 16.09
C GLY A 90 2.41 -16.80 14.72
N LYS A 91 3.32 -16.32 13.88
CA LYS A 91 3.00 -15.72 12.58
C LYS A 91 2.40 -16.72 11.59
N ARG A 92 2.92 -17.94 11.54
CA ARG A 92 2.37 -19.01 10.69
C ARG A 92 0.93 -19.33 11.08
N LYS A 93 0.64 -19.53 12.37
CA LYS A 93 -0.72 -19.87 12.84
C LYS A 93 -1.72 -18.78 12.49
N ILE A 94 -1.37 -17.52 12.75
CA ILE A 94 -2.24 -16.38 12.45
C ILE A 94 -2.40 -16.21 10.93
N MET A 95 -1.34 -16.38 10.14
CA MET A 95 -1.43 -16.32 8.67
C MET A 95 -2.42 -17.37 8.12
N ILE A 96 -2.35 -18.61 8.60
CA ILE A 96 -3.27 -19.68 8.20
C ILE A 96 -4.71 -19.32 8.58
N ALA A 97 -4.95 -18.87 9.82
CA ALA A 97 -6.28 -18.45 10.28
C ALA A 97 -6.85 -17.31 9.42
N VAL A 98 -6.03 -16.29 9.13
CA VAL A 98 -6.39 -15.16 8.27
C VAL A 98 -6.73 -15.65 6.85
N MET A 99 -5.93 -16.53 6.25
CA MET A 99 -6.17 -17.05 4.91
C MET A 99 -7.46 -17.87 4.83
N PHE A 100 -7.77 -18.70 5.82
CA PHE A 100 -9.05 -19.42 5.84
C PHE A 100 -10.24 -18.49 6.05
N THR A 101 -10.14 -17.50 6.94
CA THR A 101 -11.17 -16.47 7.11
C THR A 101 -11.38 -15.69 5.82
N TYR A 102 -10.28 -15.33 5.14
CA TYR A 102 -10.31 -14.65 3.86
C TYR A 102 -10.98 -15.50 2.77
N ALA A 103 -10.60 -16.79 2.65
CA ALA A 103 -11.21 -17.72 1.71
C ALA A 103 -12.73 -17.89 1.95
N ALA A 104 -13.14 -18.00 3.22
CA ALA A 104 -14.55 -18.06 3.59
C ALA A 104 -15.29 -16.77 3.21
N ALA A 105 -14.71 -15.60 3.52
CA ALA A 105 -15.30 -14.31 3.16
C ALA A 105 -15.40 -14.12 1.64
N VAL A 106 -14.37 -14.52 0.87
CA VAL A 106 -14.38 -14.51 -0.60
C VAL A 106 -15.52 -15.40 -1.14
N SER A 107 -15.63 -16.62 -0.62
CA SER A 107 -16.68 -17.56 -1.03
C SER A 107 -18.08 -17.00 -0.77
N VAL A 108 -18.30 -16.49 0.45
CA VAL A 108 -19.60 -15.93 0.89
C VAL A 108 -19.98 -14.71 0.05
N THR A 109 -19.00 -13.89 -0.36
CA THR A 109 -19.26 -12.73 -1.22
C THR A 109 -19.85 -13.13 -2.57
N GLY A 110 -19.42 -14.26 -3.17
CA GLY A 110 -19.97 -14.76 -4.42
C GLY A 110 -21.45 -15.19 -4.33
N PHE A 111 -21.97 -15.48 -3.12
CA PHE A 111 -23.36 -15.83 -2.88
C PHE A 111 -24.23 -14.66 -2.40
N SER A 112 -23.75 -13.42 -2.46
CA SER A 112 -24.44 -12.25 -1.91
C SER A 112 -25.86 -12.08 -2.48
N PRO A 113 -26.90 -12.19 -1.64
CA PRO A 113 -28.29 -12.00 -2.09
C PRO A 113 -28.69 -10.53 -2.13
N THR A 114 -28.06 -9.67 -1.32
CA THR A 114 -28.33 -8.24 -1.22
C THR A 114 -27.04 -7.43 -1.22
N PHE A 115 -27.12 -6.18 -1.60
CA PHE A 115 -26.00 -5.26 -1.58
C PHE A 115 -25.38 -5.10 -0.17
N ALA A 116 -26.23 -4.93 0.86
CA ALA A 116 -25.77 -4.81 2.24
C ALA A 116 -25.01 -6.07 2.71
N PHE A 117 -25.46 -7.25 2.32
CA PHE A 117 -24.75 -8.50 2.59
C PHE A 117 -23.38 -8.53 1.93
N MET A 118 -23.30 -8.11 0.66
CA MET A 118 -22.05 -8.01 -0.08
C MET A 118 -21.05 -7.06 0.60
N VAL A 119 -21.50 -5.87 1.00
CA VAL A 119 -20.65 -4.90 1.73
C VAL A 119 -20.16 -5.50 3.05
N GLY A 120 -21.02 -6.20 3.81
CA GLY A 120 -20.64 -6.89 5.04
C GLY A 120 -19.58 -7.98 4.81
N ALA A 121 -19.77 -8.82 3.79
CA ALA A 121 -18.82 -9.86 3.42
C ALA A 121 -17.47 -9.25 2.96
N ARG A 122 -17.50 -8.17 2.17
CA ARG A 122 -16.30 -7.43 1.77
C ARG A 122 -15.57 -6.79 2.95
N THR A 123 -16.31 -6.30 3.94
CA THR A 123 -15.71 -5.79 5.19
C THR A 123 -14.91 -6.87 5.90
N ILE A 124 -15.45 -8.09 6.04
CA ILE A 124 -14.71 -9.22 6.62
C ILE A 124 -13.53 -9.61 5.72
N GLN A 125 -13.70 -9.58 4.41
CA GLN A 125 -12.65 -9.86 3.43
C GLN A 125 -11.47 -8.89 3.53
N GLY A 126 -11.64 -7.68 4.10
CA GLY A 126 -10.56 -6.73 4.39
C GLY A 126 -9.42 -7.31 5.23
N ILE A 127 -9.66 -8.41 5.97
CA ILE A 127 -8.59 -9.16 6.68
C ILE A 127 -7.48 -9.63 5.72
N GLY A 128 -7.76 -9.81 4.43
CA GLY A 128 -6.79 -10.20 3.40
C GLY A 128 -5.64 -9.21 3.26
N LEU A 129 -5.87 -7.91 3.46
CA LEU A 129 -4.83 -6.88 3.43
C LEU A 129 -3.77 -7.06 4.52
N THR A 130 -4.05 -7.86 5.55
CA THR A 130 -3.11 -8.14 6.64
C THR A 130 -2.09 -9.23 6.28
N ILE A 131 -2.33 -10.00 5.23
CA ILE A 131 -1.49 -11.13 4.81
C ILE A 131 -0.11 -10.63 4.39
N MET A 132 -0.05 -9.51 3.67
CA MET A 132 1.21 -8.96 3.18
C MET A 132 2.13 -8.48 4.33
N PRO A 133 1.70 -7.67 5.30
CA PRO A 133 2.52 -7.32 6.47
C PRO A 133 3.00 -8.54 7.26
N LEU A 134 2.14 -9.55 7.45
CA LEU A 134 2.53 -10.81 8.11
C LEU A 134 3.63 -11.55 7.33
N GLY A 135 3.48 -11.65 6.01
CA GLY A 135 4.48 -12.26 5.14
C GLY A 135 5.83 -11.53 5.17
N MET A 136 5.79 -10.20 5.14
CA MET A 136 7.00 -9.37 5.26
C MET A 136 7.69 -9.54 6.62
N SER A 137 6.91 -9.66 7.70
CA SER A 137 7.44 -9.91 9.04
C SER A 137 8.11 -11.28 9.13
N LEU A 138 7.46 -12.32 8.60
CA LEU A 138 8.00 -13.69 8.54
C LEU A 138 9.31 -13.73 7.74
N MET A 139 9.37 -13.07 6.60
CA MET A 139 10.62 -12.97 5.80
C MET A 139 11.80 -12.41 6.59
N ARG A 140 11.56 -11.35 7.39
CA ARG A 140 12.63 -10.71 8.17
C ARG A 140 13.22 -11.62 9.23
N GLU A 141 12.42 -12.54 9.75
CA GLU A 141 12.82 -13.46 10.80
C GLU A 141 13.48 -14.73 10.27
N GLU A 142 13.04 -15.20 9.12
CA GLU A 142 13.45 -16.50 8.58
C GLU A 142 14.47 -16.42 7.44
N PHE A 143 14.69 -15.23 6.85
CA PHE A 143 15.59 -15.09 5.71
C PHE A 143 16.95 -14.53 6.10
N PRO A 144 18.04 -14.97 5.43
CA PRO A 144 19.31 -14.30 5.52
C PRO A 144 19.19 -12.82 5.20
N LYS A 145 19.87 -11.95 5.95
CA LYS A 145 19.77 -10.50 5.80
C LYS A 145 20.05 -10.03 4.36
N GLU A 146 20.93 -10.74 3.65
CA GLU A 146 21.29 -10.45 2.26
C GLU A 146 20.15 -10.74 1.27
N MET A 147 19.22 -11.65 1.63
CA MET A 147 18.08 -12.03 0.78
C MET A 147 16.85 -11.13 0.99
N VAL A 148 16.74 -10.46 2.13
CA VAL A 148 15.57 -9.63 2.47
C VAL A 148 15.29 -8.54 1.42
N PRO A 149 16.28 -7.75 0.93
CA PRO A 149 16.03 -6.74 -0.10
C PRO A 149 15.52 -7.35 -1.42
N ARG A 150 16.07 -8.50 -1.82
CA ARG A 150 15.60 -9.22 -3.02
C ARG A 150 14.17 -9.71 -2.87
N ALA A 151 13.82 -10.28 -1.72
CA ALA A 151 12.48 -10.77 -1.44
C ALA A 151 11.46 -9.63 -1.40
N GLN A 152 11.80 -8.50 -0.78
CA GLN A 152 10.96 -7.30 -0.80
C GLN A 152 10.75 -6.76 -2.22
N GLY A 153 11.79 -6.75 -3.05
CA GLY A 153 11.70 -6.37 -4.46
C GLY A 153 10.73 -7.26 -5.24
N ILE A 154 10.80 -8.59 -5.04
CA ILE A 154 9.89 -9.55 -5.69
C ILE A 154 8.45 -9.32 -5.22
N LEU A 155 8.20 -9.19 -3.91
CA LEU A 155 6.85 -8.92 -3.41
C LEU A 155 6.28 -7.59 -3.93
N SER A 156 7.12 -6.56 -4.03
CA SER A 156 6.72 -5.28 -4.61
C SER A 156 6.38 -5.40 -6.10
N ALA A 157 7.13 -6.21 -6.86
CA ALA A 157 6.83 -6.46 -8.27
C ALA A 157 5.49 -7.20 -8.46
N MET A 158 5.09 -8.03 -7.47
CA MET A 158 3.79 -8.72 -7.53
C MET A 158 2.60 -7.76 -7.54
N PHE A 159 2.73 -6.53 -7.04
CA PHE A 159 1.66 -5.54 -7.15
C PHE A 159 1.31 -5.22 -8.60
N GLY A 160 2.30 -4.88 -9.42
CA GLY A 160 2.07 -4.60 -10.84
C GLY A 160 1.61 -5.84 -11.62
N ILE A 161 2.26 -6.99 -11.39
CA ILE A 161 1.90 -8.26 -12.04
C ILE A 161 0.50 -8.71 -11.62
N GLY A 162 0.17 -8.57 -10.32
CA GLY A 162 -1.13 -8.94 -9.78
C GLY A 162 -2.27 -8.16 -10.45
N PHE A 163 -2.16 -6.84 -10.54
CA PHE A 163 -3.16 -6.02 -11.24
C PHE A 163 -3.19 -6.30 -12.74
N ALA A 164 -2.04 -6.47 -13.40
CA ALA A 164 -1.97 -6.80 -14.81
C ALA A 164 -2.64 -8.13 -15.17
N ILE A 165 -2.67 -9.10 -14.25
CA ILE A 165 -3.36 -10.39 -14.42
C ILE A 165 -4.82 -10.29 -13.97
N SER A 166 -5.08 -9.63 -12.84
CA SER A 166 -6.40 -9.62 -12.20
C SER A 166 -7.47 -8.92 -13.06
N LEU A 167 -7.12 -7.82 -13.69
CA LEU A 167 -8.07 -7.03 -14.47
C LEU A 167 -8.58 -7.81 -15.68
N PRO A 168 -7.75 -8.31 -16.63
CA PRO A 168 -8.25 -9.03 -17.79
C PRO A 168 -8.88 -10.39 -17.42
N LEU A 169 -8.25 -11.14 -16.50
CA LEU A 169 -8.75 -12.46 -16.12
C LEU A 169 -10.08 -12.37 -15.36
N GLY A 170 -10.17 -11.41 -14.43
CA GLY A 170 -11.40 -11.15 -13.69
C GLY A 170 -12.52 -10.67 -14.61
N SER A 171 -12.19 -9.78 -15.55
CA SER A 171 -13.11 -9.27 -16.55
C SER A 171 -13.64 -10.38 -17.46
N TRP A 172 -12.75 -11.25 -17.96
CA TRP A 172 -13.14 -12.39 -18.79
C TRP A 172 -14.10 -13.32 -18.05
N VAL A 173 -13.75 -13.74 -16.83
CA VAL A 173 -14.64 -14.61 -16.04
C VAL A 173 -15.96 -13.91 -15.74
N SER A 174 -15.93 -12.62 -15.42
CA SER A 174 -17.15 -11.85 -15.12
C SER A 174 -18.06 -11.71 -16.34
N GLN A 175 -17.50 -11.44 -17.50
CA GLN A 175 -18.28 -11.29 -18.74
C GLN A 175 -18.94 -12.59 -19.17
N ASP A 176 -18.20 -13.71 -19.17
CA ASP A 176 -18.71 -14.99 -19.70
C ASP A 176 -19.54 -15.79 -18.68
N TYR A 177 -19.23 -15.66 -17.39
CA TYR A 177 -19.82 -16.48 -16.31
C TYR A 177 -20.46 -15.67 -15.18
N GLY A 178 -20.45 -14.35 -15.28
CA GLY A 178 -20.97 -13.42 -14.28
C GLY A 178 -20.00 -13.16 -13.11
N TRP A 179 -20.12 -11.96 -12.51
CA TRP A 179 -19.23 -11.49 -11.45
C TRP A 179 -19.22 -12.37 -10.19
N ARG A 180 -20.31 -13.08 -9.90
CA ARG A 180 -20.39 -14.03 -8.78
C ARG A 180 -19.43 -15.19 -8.96
N THR A 181 -19.31 -15.71 -10.18
CA THR A 181 -18.40 -16.80 -10.52
C THR A 181 -16.94 -16.39 -10.34
N THR A 182 -16.61 -15.12 -10.57
CA THR A 182 -15.24 -14.60 -10.37
C THR A 182 -14.77 -14.83 -8.93
N TYR A 183 -15.63 -14.62 -7.93
CA TYR A 183 -15.31 -14.93 -6.53
C TYR A 183 -15.07 -16.42 -6.30
N HIS A 184 -15.94 -17.28 -6.87
CA HIS A 184 -15.81 -18.74 -6.66
C HIS A 184 -14.55 -19.31 -7.31
N THR A 185 -14.11 -18.77 -8.44
CA THR A 185 -12.84 -19.19 -9.08
C THR A 185 -11.61 -18.82 -8.24
N ALA A 186 -11.68 -17.78 -7.41
CA ALA A 186 -10.57 -17.35 -6.57
C ALA A 186 -10.38 -18.21 -5.30
N VAL A 187 -11.45 -18.80 -4.77
CA VAL A 187 -11.39 -19.57 -3.51
C VAL A 187 -10.39 -20.72 -3.53
N PRO A 188 -10.34 -21.59 -4.57
CA PRO A 188 -9.37 -22.67 -4.62
C PRO A 188 -7.92 -22.19 -4.50
N PHE A 189 -7.58 -21.05 -5.11
CA PHE A 189 -6.23 -20.51 -5.04
C PHE A 189 -5.85 -20.09 -3.62
N VAL A 190 -6.76 -19.42 -2.90
CA VAL A 190 -6.53 -19.03 -1.49
C VAL A 190 -6.37 -20.25 -0.61
N VAL A 191 -7.23 -21.26 -0.78
CA VAL A 191 -7.18 -22.51 0.00
C VAL A 191 -5.88 -23.27 -0.28
N VAL A 192 -5.48 -23.40 -1.54
CA VAL A 192 -4.21 -24.04 -1.91
C VAL A 192 -3.03 -23.30 -1.27
N MET A 193 -3.01 -21.96 -1.32
CA MET A 193 -1.96 -21.17 -0.68
C MET A 193 -1.97 -21.35 0.84
N ALA A 194 -3.14 -21.42 1.49
CA ALA A 194 -3.24 -21.69 2.93
C ALA A 194 -2.68 -23.07 3.29
N ILE A 195 -2.98 -24.09 2.49
CA ILE A 195 -2.41 -25.45 2.66
C ILE A 195 -0.91 -25.43 2.47
N LEU A 196 -0.39 -24.74 1.46
CA LEU A 196 1.05 -24.60 1.23
C LEU A 196 1.75 -23.88 2.38
N VAL A 197 1.15 -22.85 2.96
CA VAL A 197 1.66 -22.21 4.19
C VAL A 197 1.70 -23.21 5.34
N PHE A 198 0.63 -23.99 5.51
CA PHE A 198 0.58 -25.02 6.55
C PHE A 198 1.66 -26.08 6.39
N LEU A 199 1.99 -26.49 5.16
CA LEU A 199 2.95 -27.55 4.89
C LEU A 199 4.40 -27.07 4.86
N LEU A 200 4.65 -25.88 4.29
CA LEU A 200 6.00 -25.44 3.94
C LEU A 200 6.58 -24.40 4.91
N VAL A 201 5.75 -23.55 5.52
CA VAL A 201 6.22 -22.49 6.41
C VAL A 201 6.47 -23.06 7.81
N LYS A 202 7.65 -22.82 8.35
CA LYS A 202 7.96 -23.11 9.75
C LYS A 202 7.36 -22.05 10.65
N GLU A 203 7.04 -22.39 11.91
CA GLU A 203 6.61 -21.39 12.89
C GLU A 203 7.82 -20.58 13.35
N SER A 204 7.69 -19.25 13.35
CA SER A 204 8.75 -18.37 13.83
C SER A 204 9.06 -18.65 15.31
N PRO A 205 10.34 -18.82 15.68
CA PRO A 205 10.76 -18.94 17.08
C PRO A 205 10.60 -17.61 17.84
N TYR A 206 10.51 -16.49 17.13
CA TYR A 206 10.41 -15.16 17.74
C TYR A 206 8.96 -14.85 18.09
N ARG A 207 8.60 -15.11 19.35
CA ARG A 207 7.31 -14.73 19.92
C ARG A 207 7.50 -13.65 20.97
N ARG A 208 6.56 -12.72 21.02
CA ARG A 208 6.54 -11.63 22.00
C ARG A 208 5.22 -11.65 22.80
N PRO A 209 5.03 -12.60 23.71
CA PRO A 209 3.77 -12.76 24.45
C PRO A 209 3.44 -11.57 25.35
N GLU A 210 4.42 -10.74 25.68
CA GLU A 210 4.24 -9.52 26.49
C GLU A 210 3.66 -8.34 25.70
N THR A 211 3.61 -8.43 24.37
CA THR A 211 3.07 -7.38 23.49
C THR A 211 1.56 -7.30 23.70
N ARG A 212 1.03 -6.09 23.78
CA ARG A 212 -0.41 -5.86 23.91
C ARG A 212 -0.98 -5.32 22.61
N VAL A 213 -2.14 -5.84 22.22
CA VAL A 213 -2.88 -5.38 21.05
C VAL A 213 -3.60 -4.09 21.40
N ASP A 214 -3.50 -3.09 20.51
CA ASP A 214 -4.25 -1.85 20.61
C ASP A 214 -5.62 -1.99 19.93
N TYR A 215 -6.55 -2.64 20.62
CA TYR A 215 -7.92 -2.80 20.11
C TYR A 215 -8.68 -1.47 20.06
N LEU A 216 -8.38 -0.52 20.98
CA LEU A 216 -9.07 0.77 21.02
C LEU A 216 -8.63 1.67 19.87
N GLY A 217 -7.33 1.75 19.61
CA GLY A 217 -6.81 2.48 18.43
C GLY A 217 -7.38 1.92 17.14
N ALA A 218 -7.38 0.58 16.97
CA ALA A 218 -7.95 -0.07 15.79
C ALA A 218 -9.47 0.22 15.65
N LEU A 219 -10.22 0.20 16.75
CA LEU A 219 -11.65 0.50 16.77
C LEU A 219 -11.92 1.94 16.35
N PHE A 220 -11.24 2.92 16.95
CA PHE A 220 -11.44 4.33 16.63
C PHE A 220 -11.01 4.67 15.21
N LEU A 221 -9.91 4.10 14.73
CA LEU A 221 -9.45 4.24 13.34
C LEU A 221 -10.49 3.65 12.36
N GLY A 222 -10.98 2.44 12.66
CA GLY A 222 -11.99 1.76 11.84
C GLY A 222 -13.31 2.52 11.80
N LEU A 223 -13.82 2.99 12.96
CA LEU A 223 -15.05 3.79 13.03
C LEU A 223 -14.90 5.15 12.35
N GLY A 224 -13.73 5.78 12.49
CA GLY A 224 -13.41 7.04 11.83
C GLY A 224 -13.49 6.92 10.31
N LEU A 225 -12.80 5.91 9.77
CA LEU A 225 -12.82 5.63 8.32
C LEU A 225 -14.20 5.20 7.84
N ALA A 226 -14.88 4.31 8.56
CA ALA A 226 -16.23 3.85 8.19
C ALA A 226 -17.23 5.01 8.13
N GLY A 227 -17.17 5.95 9.07
CA GLY A 227 -18.03 7.14 9.09
C GLY A 227 -17.80 8.03 7.88
N ILE A 228 -16.54 8.34 7.55
CA ILE A 228 -16.19 9.16 6.39
C ILE A 228 -16.58 8.45 5.08
N VAL A 229 -16.25 7.16 4.95
CA VAL A 229 -16.60 6.36 3.77
C VAL A 229 -18.11 6.31 3.58
N ALA A 230 -18.88 6.05 4.64
CA ALA A 230 -20.35 6.02 4.56
C ALA A 230 -20.92 7.38 4.14
N ALA A 231 -20.43 8.48 4.70
CA ALA A 231 -20.87 9.81 4.34
C ALA A 231 -20.60 10.14 2.86
N LEU A 232 -19.41 9.79 2.35
CA LEU A 232 -19.05 10.04 0.96
C LEU A 232 -19.81 9.12 -0.02
N SER A 233 -19.93 7.82 0.31
CA SER A 233 -20.59 6.86 -0.57
C SER A 233 -22.09 6.96 -0.60
N GLN A 234 -22.72 7.48 0.46
CA GLN A 234 -24.17 7.59 0.61
C GLN A 234 -24.67 9.03 0.50
N GLY A 235 -23.75 9.99 0.36
CA GLY A 235 -24.07 11.41 0.37
C GLY A 235 -25.09 11.82 -0.68
N GLU A 236 -25.05 11.23 -1.88
CA GLU A 236 -26.05 11.44 -2.93
C GLU A 236 -27.42 10.88 -2.51
N ALA A 237 -27.46 9.60 -2.13
CA ALA A 237 -28.71 8.91 -1.78
C ALA A 237 -29.41 9.50 -0.55
N TRP A 238 -28.66 9.93 0.46
CA TRP A 238 -29.20 10.53 1.67
C TRP A 238 -29.41 12.04 1.56
N GLY A 239 -28.80 12.68 0.56
CA GLY A 239 -28.66 14.13 0.41
C GLY A 239 -27.45 14.68 1.17
N TRP A 240 -26.62 15.46 0.49
CA TRP A 240 -25.36 16.01 1.04
C TRP A 240 -25.54 16.86 2.30
N ALA A 241 -26.66 17.58 2.41
CA ALA A 241 -26.99 18.40 3.58
C ALA A 241 -27.85 17.67 4.62
N SER A 242 -28.12 16.38 4.45
CA SER A 242 -28.97 15.65 5.39
C SER A 242 -28.28 15.44 6.74
N PRO A 243 -29.06 15.35 7.85
CA PRO A 243 -28.51 15.04 9.16
C PRO A 243 -27.75 13.70 9.22
N LEU A 244 -28.13 12.72 8.38
CA LEU A 244 -27.44 11.43 8.28
C LEU A 244 -26.05 11.61 7.68
N THR A 245 -25.92 12.23 6.53
CA THR A 245 -24.62 12.45 5.87
C THR A 245 -23.69 13.27 6.74
N LEU A 246 -24.19 14.40 7.26
CA LEU A 246 -23.40 15.27 8.15
C LEU A 246 -23.06 14.58 9.48
N GLY A 247 -23.98 13.76 10.01
CA GLY A 247 -23.77 12.98 11.22
C GLY A 247 -22.66 11.94 11.05
N PHE A 248 -22.69 11.16 9.98
CA PHE A 248 -21.63 10.17 9.68
C PHE A 248 -20.29 10.84 9.37
N ALA A 249 -20.27 11.94 8.62
CA ALA A 249 -19.05 12.70 8.35
C ALA A 249 -18.43 13.26 9.64
N THR A 250 -19.26 13.88 10.49
CA THR A 250 -18.83 14.45 11.76
C THR A 250 -18.37 13.37 12.74
N LEU A 251 -19.14 12.29 12.89
CA LEU A 251 -18.78 11.16 13.73
C LEU A 251 -17.45 10.55 13.28
N GLY A 252 -17.31 10.34 11.96
CA GLY A 252 -16.07 9.82 11.37
C GLY A 252 -14.87 10.71 11.69
N ALA A 253 -14.99 12.02 11.48
CA ALA A 253 -13.93 12.97 11.79
C ALA A 253 -13.60 13.03 13.29
N VAL A 254 -14.63 13.03 14.15
CA VAL A 254 -14.47 13.09 15.61
C VAL A 254 -13.79 11.84 16.16
N MET A 255 -14.00 10.66 15.56
CA MET A 255 -13.35 9.40 16.00
C MET A 255 -11.82 9.42 15.87
N PHE A 256 -11.25 10.27 15.03
CA PHE A 256 -9.80 10.46 14.98
C PHE A 256 -9.23 11.15 16.22
N ILE A 257 -10.05 11.90 16.99
CA ILE A 257 -9.60 12.54 18.24
C ILE A 257 -9.22 11.48 19.29
N PRO A 258 -10.13 10.57 19.72
CA PRO A 258 -9.77 9.51 20.65
C PRO A 258 -8.71 8.56 20.07
N PHE A 259 -8.68 8.31 18.76
CA PHE A 259 -7.60 7.58 18.12
C PHE A 259 -6.24 8.20 18.46
N VAL A 260 -6.04 9.49 18.15
CA VAL A 260 -4.77 10.20 18.43
C VAL A 260 -4.45 10.23 19.93
N LEU A 261 -5.45 10.38 20.81
CA LEU A 261 -5.24 10.38 22.25
C LEU A 261 -4.78 9.00 22.76
N VAL A 262 -5.33 7.90 22.24
CA VAL A 262 -4.90 6.53 22.57
C VAL A 262 -3.47 6.31 22.09
N GLU A 263 -3.16 6.65 20.83
CA GLU A 263 -1.82 6.49 20.25
C GLU A 263 -0.75 7.25 21.04
N ARG A 264 -1.03 8.53 21.39
CA ARG A 264 -0.13 9.32 22.25
C ARG A 264 0.03 8.68 23.63
N GLY A 265 -1.05 8.21 24.23
CA GLY A 265 -1.01 7.55 25.54
C GLY A 265 -0.19 6.26 25.53
N LEU A 266 -0.26 5.47 24.45
CA LEU A 266 0.54 4.26 24.27
C LEU A 266 2.02 4.60 24.07
N THR A 267 2.32 5.58 23.23
CA THR A 267 3.69 6.06 22.98
C THR A 267 4.36 6.53 24.27
N VAL A 268 3.67 7.35 25.08
CA VAL A 268 4.20 7.82 26.38
C VAL A 268 4.45 6.65 27.34
N LYS A 269 3.60 5.60 27.33
CA LYS A 269 3.74 4.40 28.14
C LYS A 269 4.79 3.41 27.59
N LYS A 270 5.51 3.78 26.52
CA LYS A 270 6.45 2.91 25.79
C LYS A 270 5.82 1.58 25.36
N ARG A 271 4.52 1.59 25.05
CA ARG A 271 3.82 0.49 24.39
C ARG A 271 3.86 0.71 22.88
N GLU A 272 3.65 -0.34 22.13
CA GLU A 272 3.68 -0.25 20.67
C GLU A 272 2.33 0.23 20.13
N PRO A 273 2.20 1.49 19.67
CA PRO A 273 1.01 2.04 19.05
C PRO A 273 0.83 1.52 17.62
N ILE A 274 -0.35 1.75 17.03
CA ILE A 274 -0.59 1.54 15.58
C ILE A 274 0.25 2.53 14.78
N VAL A 275 0.19 3.80 15.18
CA VAL A 275 0.95 4.89 14.61
C VAL A 275 1.91 5.43 15.67
N ASP A 276 3.20 5.14 15.52
CA ASP A 276 4.20 5.69 16.42
C ASP A 276 4.37 7.19 16.14
N VAL A 277 3.92 8.00 17.10
CA VAL A 277 3.94 9.46 16.99
C VAL A 277 5.38 10.00 16.92
N HIS A 278 6.35 9.34 17.58
CA HIS A 278 7.76 9.76 17.51
C HIS A 278 8.34 9.48 16.13
N LEU A 279 8.09 8.28 15.60
CA LEU A 279 8.52 7.91 14.26
C LEU A 279 7.80 8.76 13.20
N LEU A 280 6.50 9.04 13.41
CA LEU A 280 5.75 9.94 12.53
C LEU A 280 6.30 11.37 12.56
N ALA A 281 6.85 11.84 13.69
CA ALA A 281 7.46 13.17 13.79
C ALA A 281 8.78 13.29 13.01
N GLU A 282 9.40 12.19 12.59
CA GLU A 282 10.55 12.21 11.70
C GLU A 282 10.15 12.76 10.34
N ARG A 283 10.86 13.80 9.90
CA ARG A 283 10.51 14.58 8.71
C ARG A 283 10.29 13.74 7.45
N ASN A 284 11.18 12.78 7.17
CA ASN A 284 11.06 11.94 5.98
C ASN A 284 9.94 10.90 6.12
N VAL A 285 9.68 10.41 7.33
CA VAL A 285 8.56 9.50 7.61
C VAL A 285 7.22 10.22 7.45
N THR A 286 7.10 11.45 7.95
CA THR A 286 5.90 12.28 7.73
C THR A 286 5.66 12.49 6.24
N VAL A 287 6.68 12.94 5.51
CA VAL A 287 6.56 13.19 4.05
C VAL A 287 6.14 11.92 3.31
N THR A 288 6.78 10.78 3.60
CA THR A 288 6.42 9.50 2.97
C THR A 288 4.98 9.11 3.23
N ASN A 289 4.50 9.23 4.45
CA ASN A 289 3.13 8.87 4.81
C ASN A 289 2.10 9.80 4.16
N VAL A 290 2.34 11.12 4.14
CA VAL A 290 1.46 12.08 3.46
C VAL A 290 1.40 11.79 1.95
N VAL A 291 2.55 11.60 1.31
CA VAL A 291 2.60 11.31 -0.14
C VAL A 291 1.90 10.00 -0.46
N LEU A 292 2.07 8.95 0.35
CA LEU A 292 1.40 7.67 0.12
C LEU A 292 -0.11 7.72 0.36
N THR A 293 -0.58 8.53 1.33
CA THR A 293 -2.01 8.77 1.51
C THR A 293 -2.61 9.42 0.26
N VAL A 294 -1.96 10.45 -0.24
CA VAL A 294 -2.37 11.16 -1.46
C VAL A 294 -2.29 10.25 -2.68
N ALA A 295 -1.22 9.48 -2.82
CA ALA A 295 -1.05 8.53 -3.93
C ALA A 295 -2.12 7.42 -3.90
N GLY A 296 -2.45 6.89 -2.73
CA GLY A 296 -3.54 5.94 -2.55
C GLY A 296 -4.89 6.53 -2.94
N LEU A 297 -5.19 7.74 -2.45
CA LEU A 297 -6.43 8.45 -2.77
C LEU A 297 -6.54 8.70 -4.28
N GLY A 298 -5.52 9.27 -4.90
CA GLY A 298 -5.50 9.57 -6.34
C GLY A 298 -5.60 8.31 -7.20
N MET A 299 -4.92 7.23 -6.81
CA MET A 299 -4.96 5.95 -7.52
C MET A 299 -6.37 5.35 -7.55
N TYR A 300 -7.04 5.21 -6.40
CA TYR A 300 -8.36 4.59 -6.35
C TYR A 300 -9.45 5.49 -6.93
N LEU A 301 -9.31 6.83 -6.79
CA LEU A 301 -10.19 7.79 -7.45
C LEU A 301 -10.08 7.65 -8.99
N ALA A 302 -8.86 7.64 -9.53
CA ALA A 302 -8.62 7.51 -10.95
C ALA A 302 -9.03 6.13 -11.48
N LEU A 303 -8.65 5.05 -10.80
CA LEU A 303 -8.98 3.67 -11.22
C LEU A 303 -10.49 3.46 -11.31
N PHE A 304 -11.25 3.94 -10.31
CA PHE A 304 -12.70 3.88 -10.34
C PHE A 304 -13.28 4.68 -11.51
N SER A 305 -12.81 5.91 -11.71
CA SER A 305 -13.28 6.78 -12.81
C SER A 305 -12.96 6.20 -14.19
N LEU A 306 -11.75 5.67 -14.40
CA LEU A 306 -11.32 5.06 -15.66
C LEU A 306 -12.17 3.85 -16.05
N ILE A 307 -12.45 2.95 -15.10
CA ILE A 307 -13.26 1.76 -15.37
C ILE A 307 -14.64 2.18 -15.85
N TYR A 308 -15.29 3.10 -15.14
CA TYR A 308 -16.59 3.62 -15.54
C TYR A 308 -16.53 4.31 -16.90
N GLN A 309 -15.46 5.06 -17.19
CA GLN A 309 -15.29 5.73 -18.46
C GLN A 309 -15.09 4.75 -19.62
N PHE A 310 -14.38 3.64 -19.41
CA PHE A 310 -14.22 2.62 -20.45
C PHE A 310 -15.50 1.82 -20.71
N GLU A 311 -16.33 1.61 -19.71
CA GLU A 311 -17.56 0.82 -19.85
C GLU A 311 -18.78 1.65 -20.27
N PHE A 312 -18.76 2.96 -20.05
CA PHE A 312 -19.91 3.82 -20.26
C PHE A 312 -19.97 4.40 -21.68
N PRO A 313 -21.20 4.78 -22.14
CA PRO A 313 -21.44 5.19 -23.52
C PRO A 313 -20.72 6.47 -23.89
N LEU A 314 -20.45 6.66 -25.19
CA LEU A 314 -19.87 7.87 -25.74
C LEU A 314 -20.65 9.14 -25.37
N ALA A 315 -21.97 9.05 -25.26
CA ALA A 315 -22.84 10.16 -24.87
C ALA A 315 -22.57 10.68 -23.47
N SER A 316 -22.02 9.84 -22.58
CA SER A 316 -21.60 10.23 -21.21
C SER A 316 -20.14 10.68 -21.12
N GLY A 317 -19.43 10.73 -22.23
CA GLY A 317 -17.99 10.96 -22.24
C GLY A 317 -17.16 9.70 -21.94
N GLY A 318 -17.79 8.53 -22.00
CA GLY A 318 -17.12 7.23 -21.96
C GLY A 318 -16.61 6.81 -23.33
N TYR A 319 -16.04 5.61 -23.41
CA TYR A 319 -15.42 5.10 -24.64
C TYR A 319 -16.16 3.90 -25.22
N ASN A 320 -17.25 3.43 -24.60
CA ASN A 320 -18.03 2.28 -25.06
C ASN A 320 -19.02 2.66 -26.16
N ALA A 321 -18.69 2.32 -27.40
CA ALA A 321 -19.55 2.55 -28.57
C ALA A 321 -20.73 1.56 -28.64
N SER A 322 -20.69 0.43 -27.94
CA SER A 322 -21.74 -0.61 -27.95
C SER A 322 -22.95 -0.24 -27.09
N CYS A 323 -22.80 0.74 -26.20
CA CYS A 323 -23.85 1.20 -25.31
C CYS A 323 -24.60 2.39 -25.92
N THR A 324 -25.67 2.14 -26.67
CA THR A 324 -26.44 3.19 -27.36
C THR A 324 -27.78 3.51 -26.70
N THR A 325 -28.41 2.54 -26.04
CA THR A 325 -29.65 2.67 -25.28
C THR A 325 -29.59 1.79 -24.05
N LEU A 326 -30.46 2.03 -23.04
CA LEU A 326 -30.55 1.19 -21.84
C LEU A 326 -30.80 -0.30 -22.13
N GLN A 327 -31.50 -0.60 -23.22
CA GLN A 327 -31.81 -1.98 -23.62
C GLN A 327 -30.70 -2.63 -24.44
N HIS A 328 -29.80 -1.83 -25.00
CA HIS A 328 -28.68 -2.27 -25.83
C HIS A 328 -27.39 -1.66 -25.31
N CYS A 329 -27.07 -1.96 -24.05
CA CYS A 329 -25.84 -1.56 -23.40
C CYS A 329 -25.09 -2.81 -22.93
N ASP A 330 -24.07 -3.21 -23.69
CA ASP A 330 -23.07 -4.15 -23.23
C ASP A 330 -21.92 -3.35 -22.61
N PHE A 331 -21.73 -3.49 -21.32
CA PHE A 331 -20.68 -2.74 -20.60
C PHE A 331 -19.26 -3.08 -21.05
N GLY A 332 -19.07 -4.16 -21.82
CA GLY A 332 -17.75 -4.50 -22.35
C GLY A 332 -16.72 -4.75 -21.25
N ILE A 333 -17.09 -5.49 -20.21
CA ILE A 333 -16.27 -5.72 -19.01
C ILE A 333 -14.85 -6.19 -19.36
N LEU A 334 -14.74 -7.12 -20.34
CA LEU A 334 -13.44 -7.62 -20.77
C LEU A 334 -12.59 -6.53 -21.45
N THR A 335 -13.20 -5.74 -22.33
CA THR A 335 -12.49 -4.65 -23.02
C THR A 335 -12.00 -3.62 -22.02
N ALA A 336 -12.83 -3.18 -21.07
CA ALA A 336 -12.44 -2.26 -20.01
C ALA A 336 -11.28 -2.81 -19.15
N GLY A 337 -11.33 -4.11 -18.81
CA GLY A 337 -10.23 -4.76 -18.08
C GLY A 337 -8.92 -4.85 -18.86
N ILE A 338 -8.98 -4.92 -20.20
CA ILE A 338 -7.81 -4.88 -21.08
C ILE A 338 -7.33 -3.44 -21.28
N ASP A 339 -8.25 -2.51 -21.48
CA ASP A 339 -7.94 -1.11 -21.76
C ASP A 339 -7.21 -0.41 -20.61
N ILE A 340 -7.36 -0.89 -19.36
CA ILE A 340 -6.64 -0.35 -18.21
C ILE A 340 -5.22 -0.94 -18.02
N LEU A 341 -4.83 -1.93 -18.84
CA LEU A 341 -3.48 -2.53 -18.77
C LEU A 341 -2.32 -1.54 -19.03
N PRO A 342 -2.43 -0.56 -19.94
CA PRO A 342 -1.37 0.40 -20.18
C PRO A 342 -0.93 1.12 -18.90
N LEU A 343 -1.86 1.49 -18.02
CA LEU A 343 -1.58 2.07 -16.71
C LEU A 343 -0.75 1.12 -15.83
N ALA A 344 -1.19 -0.12 -15.69
CA ALA A 344 -0.51 -1.11 -14.84
C ALA A 344 0.89 -1.46 -15.37
N LEU A 345 1.03 -1.61 -16.69
CA LEU A 345 2.32 -1.89 -17.33
C LEU A 345 3.27 -0.70 -17.23
N GLY A 346 2.79 0.52 -17.46
CA GLY A 346 3.57 1.76 -17.29
C GLY A 346 4.10 1.90 -15.87
N MET A 347 3.24 1.68 -14.88
CA MET A 347 3.60 1.72 -13.46
C MET A 347 4.68 0.69 -13.12
N THR A 348 4.52 -0.55 -13.57
CA THR A 348 5.45 -1.64 -13.30
C THR A 348 6.81 -1.41 -13.95
N ALA A 349 6.82 -1.08 -15.24
CA ALA A 349 8.06 -0.87 -16.00
C ALA A 349 8.91 0.26 -15.40
N VAL A 350 8.28 1.40 -15.08
CA VAL A 350 9.00 2.54 -14.52
C VAL A 350 9.42 2.30 -13.08
N ALA A 351 8.63 1.61 -12.26
CA ALA A 351 9.01 1.27 -10.90
C ALA A 351 10.28 0.40 -10.85
N LEU A 352 10.43 -0.56 -11.78
CA LEU A 352 11.64 -1.40 -11.90
C LEU A 352 12.88 -0.56 -12.24
N VAL A 353 12.75 0.35 -13.21
CA VAL A 353 13.84 1.25 -13.61
C VAL A 353 14.20 2.23 -12.49
N THR A 354 13.20 2.74 -11.78
CA THR A 354 13.38 3.71 -10.69
C THR A 354 14.30 3.16 -9.59
N SER A 355 14.18 1.88 -9.24
CA SER A 355 15.01 1.26 -8.21
C SER A 355 16.51 1.33 -8.52
N VAL A 356 16.87 1.34 -9.78
CA VAL A 356 18.27 1.48 -10.25
C VAL A 356 18.69 2.95 -10.34
N VAL A 357 17.82 3.80 -10.86
CA VAL A 357 18.11 5.23 -11.13
C VAL A 357 18.17 6.04 -9.83
N VAL A 358 17.40 5.67 -8.83
CA VAL A 358 17.34 6.37 -7.52
C VAL A 358 18.72 6.52 -6.87
N SER A 359 19.60 5.54 -7.04
CA SER A 359 20.96 5.59 -6.49
C SER A 359 21.86 6.65 -7.14
N ARG A 360 21.53 7.09 -8.36
CA ARG A 360 22.31 8.05 -9.16
C ARG A 360 21.73 9.47 -9.08
N VAL A 361 20.42 9.59 -9.22
CA VAL A 361 19.72 10.89 -9.33
C VAL A 361 19.27 11.42 -7.97
N GLY A 362 18.89 10.52 -7.06
CA GLY A 362 18.32 10.87 -5.77
C GLY A 362 16.82 10.61 -5.69
N VAL A 363 16.33 10.52 -4.47
CA VAL A 363 14.91 10.19 -4.22
C VAL A 363 14.02 11.40 -4.50
N LYS A 364 14.40 12.57 -4.00
CA LYS A 364 13.59 13.79 -4.05
C LYS A 364 13.24 14.24 -5.46
N PRO A 365 14.20 14.40 -6.41
CA PRO A 365 13.86 14.79 -7.78
C PRO A 365 13.01 13.75 -8.49
N LEU A 366 13.26 12.45 -8.27
CA LEU A 366 12.48 11.38 -8.90
C LEU A 366 11.04 11.33 -8.37
N ALA A 367 10.85 11.45 -7.05
CA ALA A 367 9.52 11.49 -6.46
C ALA A 367 8.74 12.73 -6.92
N PHE A 368 9.40 13.90 -6.97
CA PHE A 368 8.78 15.14 -7.43
C PHE A 368 8.36 15.06 -8.90
N THR A 369 9.25 14.61 -9.78
CA THR A 369 8.93 14.44 -11.21
C THR A 369 7.84 13.39 -11.43
N GLY A 370 7.88 12.27 -10.68
CA GLY A 370 6.84 11.24 -10.75
C GLY A 370 5.46 11.79 -10.38
N GLY A 371 5.37 12.57 -9.31
CA GLY A 371 4.11 13.20 -8.92
C GLY A 371 3.60 14.23 -9.94
N LEU A 372 4.49 15.05 -10.52
CA LEU A 372 4.11 15.99 -11.58
C LEU A 372 3.65 15.27 -12.85
N VAL A 373 4.32 14.20 -13.25
CA VAL A 373 3.93 13.40 -14.42
C VAL A 373 2.56 12.75 -14.19
N THR A 374 2.31 12.22 -13.00
CA THR A 374 1.00 11.68 -12.63
C THR A 374 -0.10 12.74 -12.68
N ALA A 375 0.14 13.92 -12.09
CA ALA A 375 -0.83 15.02 -12.09
C ALA A 375 -1.10 15.55 -13.51
N LEU A 376 -0.05 15.64 -14.34
CA LEU A 376 -0.20 15.98 -15.75
C LEU A 376 -1.04 14.93 -16.48
N GLY A 377 -0.77 13.64 -16.26
CA GLY A 377 -1.55 12.55 -16.83
C GLY A 377 -3.04 12.64 -16.46
N PHE A 378 -3.38 12.86 -15.20
CA PHE A 378 -4.77 13.08 -14.78
C PHE A 378 -5.39 14.31 -15.42
N THR A 379 -4.63 15.40 -15.54
CA THR A 379 -5.13 16.61 -16.20
C THR A 379 -5.41 16.35 -17.68
N LEU A 380 -4.54 15.63 -18.37
CA LEU A 380 -4.73 15.28 -19.79
C LEU A 380 -5.91 14.32 -19.97
N GLU A 381 -6.12 13.37 -19.04
CA GLU A 381 -7.25 12.42 -19.09
C GLU A 381 -8.60 13.15 -19.03
N ALA A 382 -8.70 14.23 -18.24
CA ALA A 382 -9.90 15.06 -18.19
C ALA A 382 -10.28 15.67 -19.56
N PHE A 383 -9.37 15.74 -20.51
CA PHE A 383 -9.58 16.24 -21.87
C PHE A 383 -9.52 15.14 -22.95
N ALA A 384 -9.31 13.89 -22.57
CA ALA A 384 -9.28 12.79 -23.52
C ALA A 384 -10.67 12.56 -24.14
N THR A 385 -10.73 12.52 -25.46
CA THR A 385 -11.99 12.38 -26.21
C THR A 385 -12.07 11.08 -27.00
N THR A 386 -10.95 10.35 -27.11
CA THR A 386 -10.88 9.08 -27.83
C THR A 386 -10.19 8.02 -26.99
N LEU A 387 -10.61 6.77 -27.15
CA LEU A 387 -9.99 5.63 -26.48
C LEU A 387 -8.46 5.59 -26.68
N THR A 388 -8.00 5.82 -27.93
CA THR A 388 -6.56 5.79 -28.21
C THR A 388 -5.79 6.84 -27.43
N THR A 389 -6.33 8.06 -27.29
CA THR A 389 -5.67 9.10 -26.48
C THR A 389 -5.66 8.75 -25.00
N ALA A 390 -6.75 8.19 -24.48
CA ALA A 390 -6.83 7.71 -23.10
C ALA A 390 -5.79 6.63 -22.81
N LEU A 391 -5.66 5.60 -23.65
CA LEU A 391 -4.68 4.51 -23.50
C LEU A 391 -3.23 5.04 -23.47
N VAL A 392 -2.91 6.04 -24.28
CA VAL A 392 -1.57 6.67 -24.26
C VAL A 392 -1.36 7.47 -22.96
N ILE A 393 -2.39 8.19 -22.50
CA ILE A 393 -2.32 8.98 -21.28
C ILE A 393 -2.20 8.05 -20.05
N GLU A 394 -2.86 6.89 -20.06
CA GLU A 394 -2.73 5.90 -19.00
C GLU A 394 -1.29 5.41 -18.80
N VAL A 395 -0.53 5.22 -19.90
CA VAL A 395 0.92 4.91 -19.79
C VAL A 395 1.65 6.02 -19.05
N VAL A 396 1.30 7.28 -19.31
CA VAL A 396 1.91 8.45 -18.64
C VAL A 396 1.53 8.47 -17.15
N ILE A 397 0.24 8.26 -16.84
CA ILE A 397 -0.24 8.17 -15.44
C ILE A 397 0.50 7.04 -14.71
N GLY A 398 0.52 5.84 -15.30
CA GLY A 398 1.20 4.68 -14.75
C GLY A 398 2.69 4.92 -14.52
N ALA A 399 3.38 5.47 -15.51
CA ALA A 399 4.80 5.80 -15.42
C ALA A 399 5.08 6.79 -14.26
N GLY A 400 4.27 7.84 -14.15
CA GLY A 400 4.37 8.82 -13.07
C GLY A 400 4.14 8.18 -11.68
N MET A 401 3.08 7.37 -11.55
CA MET A 401 2.77 6.63 -10.32
C MET A 401 3.88 5.65 -9.94
N GLY A 402 4.41 4.91 -10.90
CA GLY A 402 5.53 3.99 -10.69
C GLY A 402 6.77 4.71 -10.17
N LEU A 403 7.10 5.85 -10.79
CA LEU A 403 8.22 6.69 -10.39
C LEU A 403 8.05 7.26 -8.98
N LEU A 404 6.86 7.81 -8.67
CA LEU A 404 6.52 8.38 -7.36
C LEU A 404 6.58 7.31 -6.26
N ASN A 405 5.82 6.22 -6.41
CA ASN A 405 5.71 5.18 -5.39
C ASN A 405 7.06 4.50 -5.10
N ALA A 406 7.81 4.11 -6.15
CA ALA A 406 9.12 3.49 -5.97
C ALA A 406 10.12 4.44 -5.29
N SER A 407 10.11 5.72 -5.64
CA SER A 407 10.98 6.72 -5.02
C SER A 407 10.65 6.94 -3.55
N ILE A 408 9.38 7.06 -3.19
CA ILE A 408 8.94 7.31 -1.81
C ILE A 408 9.24 6.12 -0.89
N ILE A 409 9.05 4.88 -1.37
CA ILE A 409 9.43 3.68 -0.61
C ILE A 409 10.95 3.66 -0.39
N ASN A 410 11.75 4.02 -1.41
CA ASN A 410 13.19 4.14 -1.25
C ASN A 410 13.60 5.22 -0.25
N LEU A 411 12.87 6.35 -0.16
CA LEU A 411 13.13 7.38 0.85
C LEU A 411 13.02 6.80 2.26
N LEU A 412 11.96 6.04 2.53
CA LEU A 412 11.76 5.39 3.82
C LEU A 412 12.91 4.42 4.14
N VAL A 413 13.25 3.53 3.19
CA VAL A 413 14.31 2.51 3.37
C VAL A 413 15.68 3.15 3.63
N LEU A 414 15.94 4.32 3.06
CA LEU A 414 17.24 5.01 3.20
C LEU A 414 17.35 5.86 4.46
N THR A 415 16.23 6.22 5.11
CA THR A 415 16.21 7.18 6.21
C THR A 415 15.87 6.57 7.56
N VAL A 416 15.06 5.52 7.61
CA VAL A 416 14.64 4.91 8.86
C VAL A 416 15.67 3.89 9.36
N ASP A 417 15.90 3.88 10.66
CA ASP A 417 16.77 2.88 11.28
C ASP A 417 16.28 1.46 10.99
N PRO A 418 17.17 0.50 10.72
CA PRO A 418 16.79 -0.89 10.45
C PRO A 418 15.90 -1.53 11.53
N LYS A 419 16.06 -1.13 12.80
CA LYS A 419 15.25 -1.62 13.94
C LYS A 419 13.78 -1.18 13.84
N ASP A 420 13.51 0.04 13.32
CA ASP A 420 12.20 0.67 13.24
C ASP A 420 11.55 0.49 11.86
N MET A 421 12.30 -0.06 10.88
CA MET A 421 11.85 -0.24 9.48
C MET A 421 10.53 -1.02 9.39
N GLY A 422 10.31 -2.00 10.27
CA GLY A 422 9.08 -2.78 10.31
C GLY A 422 7.85 -1.94 10.59
N GLN A 423 7.95 -1.11 11.60
CA GLN A 423 6.88 -0.22 12.02
C GLN A 423 6.66 0.89 10.99
N ALA A 424 7.72 1.48 10.47
CA ALA A 424 7.63 2.49 9.42
C ALA A 424 6.94 1.96 8.15
N THR A 425 7.28 0.74 7.71
CA THR A 425 6.63 0.10 6.55
C THR A 425 5.16 -0.23 6.82
N ALA A 426 4.82 -0.69 8.03
CA ALA A 426 3.45 -0.95 8.42
C ALA A 426 2.62 0.36 8.42
N MET A 427 3.17 1.44 8.98
CA MET A 427 2.55 2.77 8.94
C MET A 427 2.30 3.24 7.50
N ASN A 428 3.28 3.09 6.61
CA ASN A 428 3.13 3.46 5.20
C ASN A 428 1.96 2.73 4.51
N ASN A 429 1.80 1.43 4.78
CA ASN A 429 0.67 0.68 4.25
C ASN A 429 -0.68 1.17 4.82
N VAL A 430 -0.74 1.46 6.11
CA VAL A 430 -1.93 2.05 6.76
C VAL A 430 -2.29 3.36 6.07
N PHE A 431 -1.35 4.31 5.96
CA PHE A 431 -1.59 5.63 5.36
C PHE A 431 -2.01 5.55 3.89
N ARG A 432 -1.37 4.69 3.09
CA ARG A 432 -1.77 4.46 1.69
C ARG A 432 -3.20 3.93 1.58
N ASN A 433 -3.57 2.96 2.41
CA ASN A 433 -4.90 2.36 2.37
C ASN A 433 -5.98 3.29 2.97
N VAL A 434 -5.62 4.16 3.92
CA VAL A 434 -6.49 5.26 4.36
C VAL A 434 -6.87 6.15 3.16
N GLY A 435 -5.87 6.57 2.36
CA GLY A 435 -6.13 7.32 1.13
C GLY A 435 -7.00 6.53 0.16
N GLY A 436 -6.68 5.26 -0.07
CA GLY A 436 -7.43 4.38 -0.97
C GLY A 436 -8.89 4.17 -0.57
N SER A 437 -9.17 4.06 0.73
CA SER A 437 -10.56 3.89 1.22
C SER A 437 -11.46 5.11 0.96
N VAL A 438 -10.87 6.29 0.80
CA VAL A 438 -11.58 7.55 0.54
C VAL A 438 -11.65 7.89 -0.96
N GLY A 439 -10.67 7.44 -1.75
CA GLY A 439 -10.55 7.81 -3.17
C GLY A 439 -11.73 7.35 -4.04
N ALA A 440 -12.11 6.08 -3.96
CA ALA A 440 -13.22 5.53 -4.73
C ALA A 440 -14.57 6.19 -4.35
N PRO A 441 -14.93 6.42 -3.07
CA PRO A 441 -16.13 7.17 -2.71
C PRO A 441 -16.21 8.57 -3.29
N ILE A 442 -15.09 9.30 -3.36
CA ILE A 442 -15.08 10.64 -3.99
C ILE A 442 -15.43 10.51 -5.48
N ALA A 443 -14.83 9.56 -6.21
CA ALA A 443 -15.16 9.33 -7.61
C ALA A 443 -16.63 8.93 -7.78
N GLY A 444 -17.09 7.92 -7.04
CA GLY A 444 -18.46 7.43 -7.13
C GLY A 444 -19.51 8.49 -6.81
N SER A 445 -19.25 9.34 -5.81
CA SER A 445 -20.14 10.43 -5.46
C SER A 445 -20.25 11.49 -6.57
N LEU A 446 -19.15 11.80 -7.25
CA LEU A 446 -19.16 12.69 -8.42
C LEU A 446 -19.95 12.08 -9.57
N LEU A 447 -19.73 10.79 -9.87
CA LEU A 447 -20.44 10.08 -10.93
C LEU A 447 -21.94 9.94 -10.64
N ALA A 448 -22.34 9.80 -9.38
CA ALA A 448 -23.74 9.75 -8.97
C ALA A 448 -24.41 11.13 -9.00
N THR A 449 -23.68 12.19 -8.62
CA THR A 449 -24.23 13.55 -8.52
C THR A 449 -24.41 14.22 -9.88
N TYR A 450 -23.45 14.07 -10.79
CA TYR A 450 -23.46 14.75 -12.10
C TYR A 450 -23.93 13.79 -13.20
N LEU A 451 -25.26 13.57 -13.29
CA LEU A 451 -25.85 12.71 -14.31
C LEU A 451 -26.15 13.47 -15.61
N LEU A 452 -26.28 12.75 -16.71
CA LEU A 452 -26.77 13.27 -17.99
C LEU A 452 -28.17 13.87 -17.82
N THR A 453 -28.37 15.08 -18.33
CA THR A 453 -29.65 15.82 -18.23
C THR A 453 -30.51 15.72 -19.47
N SER A 454 -29.99 15.16 -20.59
CA SER A 454 -30.68 15.08 -21.86
C SER A 454 -30.32 13.80 -22.64
N GLY A 455 -31.19 13.41 -23.54
CA GLY A 455 -30.99 12.23 -24.39
C GLY A 455 -31.61 10.95 -23.80
N PRO A 456 -31.53 9.81 -24.52
CA PRO A 456 -32.15 8.54 -24.14
C PRO A 456 -31.53 7.89 -22.89
N LEU A 457 -30.38 8.37 -22.45
CA LEU A 457 -29.61 7.86 -21.31
C LEU A 457 -29.62 8.84 -20.13
N ALA A 458 -30.42 9.91 -20.19
CA ALA A 458 -30.52 10.93 -19.14
C ALA A 458 -30.98 10.33 -17.81
N GLY A 459 -30.31 10.74 -16.71
CA GLY A 459 -30.61 10.28 -15.36
C GLY A 459 -30.03 8.90 -15.01
N TYR A 460 -29.44 8.17 -15.96
CA TYR A 460 -28.88 6.83 -15.73
C TYR A 460 -27.36 6.79 -15.75
N PHE A 461 -26.74 7.64 -16.57
CA PHE A 461 -25.28 7.66 -16.73
C PHE A 461 -24.71 9.03 -16.31
N PRO A 462 -23.47 9.04 -15.77
CA PRO A 462 -22.80 10.30 -15.44
C PRO A 462 -22.57 11.16 -16.70
N ALA A 463 -22.58 12.45 -16.50
CA ALA A 463 -22.19 13.41 -17.54
C ALA A 463 -20.66 13.44 -17.66
N HIS A 464 -20.15 13.79 -18.84
CA HIS A 464 -18.72 13.93 -19.09
C HIS A 464 -17.98 14.79 -18.05
N MET A 465 -18.65 15.87 -17.58
CA MET A 465 -18.09 16.73 -16.52
C MET A 465 -17.83 16.00 -15.20
N ALA A 466 -18.54 14.90 -14.88
CA ALA A 466 -18.29 14.12 -13.68
C ALA A 466 -16.89 13.49 -13.71
N PHE A 467 -16.50 12.91 -14.86
CA PHE A 467 -15.17 12.36 -15.09
C PHE A 467 -14.11 13.46 -15.05
N GLN A 468 -14.37 14.61 -15.71
CA GLN A 468 -13.46 15.75 -15.69
C GLN A 468 -13.18 16.22 -14.26
N TYR A 469 -14.21 16.40 -13.45
CA TYR A 469 -14.03 16.80 -12.03
C TYR A 469 -13.26 15.74 -11.24
N ALA A 470 -13.52 14.46 -11.45
CA ALA A 470 -12.79 13.39 -10.79
C ALA A 470 -11.28 13.47 -11.12
N PHE A 471 -10.93 13.62 -12.39
CA PHE A 471 -9.51 13.72 -12.79
C PHE A 471 -8.86 15.04 -12.36
N PHE A 472 -9.57 16.17 -12.39
CA PHE A 472 -9.01 17.42 -11.86
C PHE A 472 -8.78 17.37 -10.37
N ILE A 473 -9.68 16.75 -9.60
CA ILE A 473 -9.49 16.53 -8.17
C ILE A 473 -8.31 15.59 -7.92
N ALA A 474 -8.19 14.50 -8.68
CA ALA A 474 -7.03 13.60 -8.61
C ALA A 474 -5.72 14.33 -8.91
N ALA A 475 -5.71 15.18 -9.94
CA ALA A 475 -4.55 16.00 -10.30
C ALA A 475 -4.18 16.99 -9.18
N ALA A 476 -5.17 17.74 -8.68
CA ALA A 476 -4.95 18.74 -7.62
C ALA A 476 -4.41 18.12 -6.33
N ILE A 477 -5.00 17.00 -5.89
CA ILE A 477 -4.55 16.25 -4.73
C ILE A 477 -3.14 15.70 -4.94
N THR A 478 -2.85 15.17 -6.14
CA THR A 478 -1.51 14.65 -6.48
C THR A 478 -0.47 15.77 -6.48
N VAL A 479 -0.79 16.96 -6.98
CA VAL A 479 0.09 18.15 -6.89
C VAL A 479 0.34 18.51 -5.44
N ALA A 480 -0.71 18.59 -4.61
CA ALA A 480 -0.57 18.90 -3.19
C ALA A 480 0.35 17.91 -2.47
N GLY A 481 0.16 16.60 -2.72
CA GLY A 481 1.07 15.55 -2.21
C GLY A 481 2.49 15.70 -2.75
N THR A 482 2.64 16.01 -4.03
CA THR A 482 3.96 16.19 -4.66
C THR A 482 4.72 17.38 -4.08
N VAL A 483 4.03 18.48 -3.76
CA VAL A 483 4.63 19.63 -3.08
C VAL A 483 5.21 19.23 -1.73
N THR A 484 4.60 18.29 -1.00
CA THR A 484 5.16 17.83 0.28
C THR A 484 6.52 17.12 0.13
N VAL A 485 6.83 16.57 -1.06
CA VAL A 485 8.16 15.99 -1.35
C VAL A 485 9.26 17.03 -1.25
N LEU A 486 8.97 18.32 -1.50
CA LEU A 486 9.96 19.39 -1.36
C LEU A 486 10.46 19.53 0.08
N PHE A 487 9.67 19.12 1.05
CA PHE A 487 10.06 19.09 2.46
C PHE A 487 10.88 17.86 2.85
N ALA A 488 11.03 16.84 1.98
CA ALA A 488 11.91 15.71 2.24
C ALA A 488 13.38 16.16 2.35
N GLN A 489 14.13 15.49 3.22
CA GLN A 489 15.58 15.63 3.28
C GLN A 489 16.23 14.67 2.29
N GLU A 490 17.06 15.20 1.38
CA GLU A 490 17.79 14.39 0.40
C GLU A 490 18.88 13.54 1.08
N VAL A 491 18.91 12.25 0.81
CA VAL A 491 19.77 11.28 1.51
C VAL A 491 21.09 11.03 0.78
N LEU A 492 21.15 11.25 -0.53
CA LEU A 492 22.34 10.98 -1.33
C LEU A 492 23.52 11.89 -1.00
N GLY A 493 23.26 13.14 -0.65
CA GLY A 493 24.29 14.08 -0.19
C GLY A 493 24.97 13.62 1.10
N ALA A 494 24.21 13.12 2.06
CA ALA A 494 24.73 12.67 3.35
C ALA A 494 25.62 11.42 3.23
N ARG A 495 25.27 10.45 2.35
CA ARG A 495 26.13 9.27 2.10
C ARG A 495 27.41 9.60 1.32
N ARG A 496 27.39 10.55 0.38
CA ARG A 496 28.61 11.06 -0.24
C ARG A 496 29.50 11.73 0.80
N HIS A 497 28.96 12.59 1.67
CA HIS A 497 29.73 13.21 2.74
C HIS A 497 30.24 12.18 3.77
N ALA A 498 29.47 11.16 4.13
CA ALA A 498 29.93 10.09 5.02
C ALA A 498 31.05 9.23 4.40
N LYS A 499 30.98 8.88 3.12
CA LYS A 499 32.06 8.19 2.41
C LYS A 499 33.32 9.03 2.30
N PHE A 500 33.21 10.36 2.16
CA PHE A 500 34.35 11.28 2.13
C PHE A 500 34.82 11.71 3.53
N ALA A 501 33.95 11.66 4.55
CA ALA A 501 34.32 11.93 5.93
C ALA A 501 35.24 10.88 6.56
N HIS A 502 35.19 9.63 6.02
CA HIS A 502 36.13 8.57 6.43
C HIS A 502 37.49 8.61 5.70
N LEU A 503 37.69 9.47 4.70
CA LEU A 503 38.95 9.64 3.97
C LEU A 503 39.97 10.64 4.55
N PRO A 504 39.61 11.51 5.53
CA PRO A 504 40.61 12.49 6.05
C PRO A 504 41.58 11.94 7.09
N THR A 505 41.41 10.73 7.61
CA THR A 505 42.33 10.20 8.64
C THR A 505 43.68 9.78 8.09
N LEU A 506 43.75 9.40 6.80
CA LEU A 506 45.04 9.07 6.17
C LEU A 506 45.85 10.32 5.79
N ALA A 507 45.20 11.39 5.35
CA ALA A 507 45.89 12.66 5.04
C ALA A 507 46.36 13.41 6.29
N ARG A 508 45.65 13.28 7.43
CA ARG A 508 46.12 13.83 8.72
C ARG A 508 47.26 13.00 9.33
N ARG A 509 47.31 11.69 9.14
CA ARG A 509 48.44 10.86 9.55
C ARG A 509 49.69 11.16 8.72
N ALA A 510 49.56 11.38 7.41
CA ALA A 510 50.67 11.77 6.56
C ALA A 510 51.27 13.16 6.92
N ARG A 511 50.45 14.13 7.36
CA ARG A 511 50.93 15.45 7.81
C ARG A 511 51.47 15.46 9.25
N ARG A 512 51.08 14.51 10.11
CA ARG A 512 51.67 14.35 11.45
C ARG A 512 52.96 13.53 11.45
N GLY A 513 53.23 12.76 10.42
CA GLY A 513 54.47 12.02 10.23
C GLY A 513 55.62 12.83 9.63
N ALA A 514 55.39 14.11 9.24
CA ALA A 514 56.39 14.97 8.61
C ALA A 514 56.88 16.13 9.46
N ALA A 515 56.54 16.19 10.76
CA ALA A 515 57.01 17.25 11.65
C ALA A 515 57.42 16.65 12.99
N THR A 516 58.70 16.54 13.17
CA THR A 516 59.62 16.60 14.31
C THR A 516 60.61 15.42 14.31
N PRO A 517 61.93 15.69 14.24
CA PRO A 517 62.95 14.69 14.57
C PRO A 517 62.95 14.47 16.08
N ALA A 518 62.97 13.20 16.48
CA ALA A 518 63.10 12.80 17.87
C ALA A 518 64.48 13.24 18.45
N PRO A 519 64.56 13.68 19.71
CA PRO A 519 65.83 13.88 20.38
C PRO A 519 66.52 12.52 20.60
N ALA A 520 67.85 12.53 20.42
CA ALA A 520 68.71 11.36 20.56
C ALA A 520 68.66 10.81 22.00
N ASP A 521 68.50 9.49 22.09
CA ASP A 521 68.55 8.71 23.32
C ASP A 521 70.00 8.64 23.84
N PRO A 522 70.27 8.89 25.14
CA PRO A 522 71.62 8.70 25.72
C PRO A 522 71.88 7.20 25.88
N THR A 523 73.11 6.83 25.43
CA THR A 523 73.69 5.50 25.53
C THR A 523 73.65 4.94 26.96
N PRO A 524 73.31 3.67 27.16
CA PRO A 524 73.41 3.02 28.46
C PRO A 524 74.88 2.70 28.78
N THR A 525 75.39 3.20 29.90
CA THR A 525 76.64 2.78 30.52
C THR A 525 76.49 1.41 31.16
N VAL A 526 77.30 0.46 30.74
CA VAL A 526 77.44 -0.85 31.36
C VAL A 526 78.30 -0.71 32.65
N PRO A 527 77.88 -1.24 33.80
CA PRO A 527 78.76 -1.39 34.95
C PRO A 527 79.52 -2.71 34.81
N LEU A 528 80.85 -2.54 34.90
CA LEU A 528 81.80 -3.66 35.10
C LEU A 528 81.65 -4.17 36.52
N THR A 529 81.63 -5.48 36.63
CA THR A 529 81.62 -6.28 37.86
C THR A 529 82.94 -6.29 38.57
N GLU A 530 82.85 -6.31 39.84
CA GLU A 530 83.57 -7.24 40.75
C GLU A 530 82.55 -7.99 41.61
#